data_ca70b670276f540ec6b7805fd74e92d7
#
_entry.id   ca70b670276f540ec6b7805fd74e92d7
#
_cell.length_a   1.000
_cell.length_b   1.000
_cell.length_c   1.000
_cell.angle_alpha   90.00
_cell.angle_beta   90.00
_cell.angle_gamma   90.00
#
_symmetry.space_group_name_H-M   'P 1'
#
loop_
_entity.id
_entity.type
_entity.pdbx_description
1 polymer ?
#
loop_
_entity_poly.entity_id
_entity_poly.type
_entity_poly.pdbx_seq_one_letter_code
_entity_poly.pdbx_strand_id
1 'polypeptide(L)'
;IDLDPQGNATTGLGRSNNDEENNIYNLLIKKIELNTAIHKTDIKNLDIIGSNVNLSGLEVETANDSDRAFVLKKILDNGKNNSLLKYDNIFIDCPPSLSLLTIMALVASNEILVPLQTEFFALEGITQLVKTIDRIKVKLNPNLKVRGILLTMFDKRNKLSSQVDKEARNYFKEKVYETVIPRNVRLSEAPSHGMPCVIYDKTCLGSKSYFKLADEFLIKKNPNVESAA
;
A
#
# COMPACT_ATOMS: atom_id res chain seq x y z
N ILE A 1 2.56 7.31 0.60
CA ILE A 1 3.32 7.31 1.85
C ILE A 1 4.02 5.98 1.95
N ASP A 2 5.34 5.99 2.04
CA ASP A 2 6.13 4.81 2.37
C ASP A 2 6.23 4.70 3.90
N LEU A 3 5.68 3.63 4.48
CA LEU A 3 5.69 3.37 5.92
C LEU A 3 6.50 2.11 6.27
N ASP A 4 7.32 1.64 5.34
CA ASP A 4 8.25 0.54 5.56
C ASP A 4 9.67 1.08 5.81
N PRO A 5 10.34 0.73 6.91
CA PRO A 5 11.73 1.12 7.18
C PRO A 5 12.72 0.73 6.08
N GLN A 6 12.39 -0.26 5.25
CA GLN A 6 13.21 -0.66 4.11
C GLN A 6 13.22 0.38 2.97
N GLY A 7 12.21 1.26 2.90
CA GLY A 7 12.14 2.34 1.93
C GLY A 7 12.03 1.88 0.48
N ASN A 8 11.40 0.73 0.23
CA ASN A 8 11.32 0.15 -1.13
C ASN A 8 10.46 0.99 -2.07
N ALA A 9 9.34 1.56 -1.60
CA ALA A 9 8.55 2.48 -2.41
C ALA A 9 9.30 3.79 -2.66
N THR A 10 10.08 4.27 -1.69
CA THR A 10 10.93 5.46 -1.79
C THR A 10 11.96 5.30 -2.91
N THR A 11 12.76 4.23 -2.86
CA THR A 11 13.78 3.95 -3.87
C THR A 11 13.19 3.59 -5.23
N GLY A 12 12.08 2.84 -5.25
CA GLY A 12 11.36 2.47 -6.48
C GLY A 12 10.71 3.65 -7.20
N LEU A 13 10.60 4.81 -6.56
CA LEU A 13 10.16 6.08 -7.16
C LEU A 13 11.31 7.08 -7.37
N GLY A 14 12.56 6.60 -7.37
CA GLY A 14 13.76 7.40 -7.68
C GLY A 14 14.23 8.32 -6.57
N ARG A 15 13.74 8.13 -5.33
CA ARG A 15 14.18 8.92 -4.18
C ARG A 15 15.22 8.16 -3.36
N SER A 16 16.14 8.89 -2.75
CA SER A 16 17.08 8.29 -1.79
C SER A 16 16.37 7.98 -0.47
N ASN A 17 16.55 6.79 0.05
CA ASN A 17 16.12 6.43 1.41
C ASN A 17 17.14 6.89 2.48
N ASN A 18 18.18 7.63 2.11
CA ASN A 18 19.14 8.26 3.01
C ASN A 18 18.77 9.70 3.36
N ASP A 19 17.56 10.18 2.98
CA ASP A 19 17.09 11.49 3.42
C ASP A 19 16.83 11.44 4.94
N GLU A 20 17.70 12.07 5.71
CA GLU A 20 17.65 12.08 7.17
C GLU A 20 16.67 13.15 7.71
N GLU A 21 16.31 14.14 6.89
CA GLU A 21 15.55 15.31 7.33
C GLU A 21 14.06 15.22 6.95
N ASN A 22 13.74 14.99 5.67
CA ASN A 22 12.38 15.17 5.15
C ASN A 22 11.72 13.83 4.83
N ASN A 23 11.39 13.06 5.84
CA ASN A 23 10.85 11.70 5.73
C ASN A 23 9.70 11.45 6.70
N ILE A 24 9.05 10.29 6.55
CA ILE A 24 7.90 9.91 7.38
C ILE A 24 8.27 9.78 8.87
N TYR A 25 9.47 9.32 9.21
CA TYR A 25 9.90 9.20 10.60
C TYR A 25 9.89 10.56 11.29
N ASN A 26 10.54 11.58 10.71
CA ASN A 26 10.58 12.93 11.28
C ASN A 26 9.19 13.59 11.32
N LEU A 27 8.32 13.27 10.39
CA LEU A 27 6.92 13.70 10.42
C LEU A 27 6.17 13.08 11.61
N LEU A 28 6.32 11.77 11.83
CA LEU A 28 5.63 11.07 12.91
C LEU A 28 6.10 11.50 14.30
N ILE A 29 7.38 11.82 14.48
CA ILE A 29 7.91 12.37 15.73
C ILE A 29 7.77 13.91 15.83
N LYS A 30 7.03 14.52 14.89
CA LYS A 30 6.68 15.95 14.86
C LYS A 30 7.88 16.91 14.79
N LYS A 31 8.98 16.48 14.17
CA LYS A 31 10.13 17.34 13.89
C LYS A 31 9.93 18.22 12.66
N ILE A 32 9.08 17.79 11.74
CA ILE A 32 8.76 18.52 10.52
C ILE A 32 7.26 18.59 10.27
N GLU A 33 6.83 19.53 9.47
CA GLU A 33 5.45 19.68 9.03
C GLU A 33 5.14 18.78 7.81
N LEU A 34 3.85 18.46 7.62
CA LEU A 34 3.39 17.60 6.53
C LEU A 34 3.85 18.07 5.14
N ASN A 35 3.79 19.38 4.88
CA ASN A 35 4.22 19.96 3.60
C ASN A 35 5.70 19.75 3.31
N THR A 36 6.53 19.79 4.35
CA THR A 36 7.98 19.56 4.23
C THR A 36 8.31 18.11 3.90
N ALA A 37 7.50 17.17 4.41
CA ALA A 37 7.68 15.74 4.17
C ALA A 37 7.23 15.29 2.76
N ILE A 38 6.40 16.09 2.05
CA ILE A 38 5.87 15.73 0.73
C ILE A 38 6.89 16.11 -0.35
N HIS A 39 7.32 15.12 -1.11
CA HIS A 39 8.25 15.31 -2.23
C HIS A 39 7.59 15.01 -3.57
N LYS A 40 7.95 15.80 -4.59
CA LYS A 40 7.62 15.52 -5.98
C LYS A 40 8.40 14.31 -6.48
N THR A 41 7.74 13.49 -7.30
CA THR A 41 8.42 12.48 -8.11
C THR A 41 8.50 12.94 -9.57
N ASP A 42 9.27 12.24 -10.39
CA ASP A 42 9.32 12.46 -11.84
C ASP A 42 8.04 12.01 -12.55
N ILE A 43 7.10 11.40 -11.82
CA ILE A 43 5.83 10.91 -12.34
C ILE A 43 4.76 11.98 -12.12
N LYS A 44 4.14 12.43 -13.21
CA LYS A 44 3.07 13.42 -13.14
C LYS A 44 1.96 12.98 -12.19
N ASN A 45 1.52 13.89 -11.33
CA ASN A 45 0.45 13.69 -10.35
C ASN A 45 0.75 12.64 -9.27
N LEU A 46 2.02 12.29 -9.06
CA LEU A 46 2.46 11.40 -8.00
C LEU A 46 3.49 12.11 -7.12
N ASP A 47 3.15 12.28 -5.86
CA ASP A 47 4.06 12.76 -4.82
C ASP A 47 4.32 11.63 -3.81
N ILE A 48 5.40 11.71 -3.05
CA ILE A 48 5.75 10.72 -2.03
C ILE A 48 6.16 11.39 -0.72
N ILE A 49 5.78 10.77 0.40
CA ILE A 49 6.45 10.92 1.68
C ILE A 49 7.32 9.67 1.82
N GLY A 50 8.63 9.87 1.75
CA GLY A 50 9.59 8.76 1.74
C GLY A 50 9.89 8.23 3.15
N SER A 51 10.50 7.05 3.20
CA SER A 51 10.92 6.35 4.42
C SER A 51 12.44 6.17 4.48
N ASN A 52 12.92 5.89 5.69
CA ASN A 52 14.28 5.44 5.92
C ASN A 52 14.37 4.49 7.11
N VAL A 53 15.57 3.96 7.37
CA VAL A 53 15.82 2.95 8.43
C VAL A 53 15.48 3.44 9.83
N ASN A 54 15.52 4.76 10.11
CA ASN A 54 15.22 5.33 11.42
C ASN A 54 13.78 5.02 11.85
N LEU A 55 12.86 4.81 10.89
CA LEU A 55 11.48 4.42 11.17
C LEU A 55 11.37 3.12 11.98
N SER A 56 12.38 2.23 11.92
CA SER A 56 12.40 0.99 12.72
C SER A 56 12.49 1.25 14.23
N GLY A 57 13.03 2.40 14.65
CA GLY A 57 13.11 2.80 16.05
C GLY A 57 11.80 3.33 16.65
N LEU A 58 10.86 3.74 15.81
CA LEU A 58 9.64 4.45 16.22
C LEU A 58 8.84 3.69 17.29
N GLU A 59 8.73 2.37 17.17
CA GLU A 59 7.96 1.55 18.12
C GLU A 59 8.52 1.60 19.55
N VAL A 60 9.84 1.61 19.67
CA VAL A 60 10.53 1.70 20.96
C VAL A 60 10.44 3.12 21.53
N GLU A 61 10.69 4.13 20.68
CA GLU A 61 10.69 5.54 21.08
C GLU A 61 9.32 6.02 21.55
N THR A 62 8.25 5.48 20.94
CA THR A 62 6.87 5.83 21.28
C THR A 62 6.20 4.84 22.24
N ALA A 63 6.95 3.94 22.89
CA ALA A 63 6.39 2.87 23.72
C ALA A 63 5.47 3.40 24.84
N ASN A 64 5.78 4.57 25.41
CA ASN A 64 5.02 5.22 26.46
C ASN A 64 3.87 6.11 25.99
N ASP A 65 3.70 6.32 24.66
CA ASP A 65 2.61 7.11 24.10
C ASP A 65 1.39 6.21 23.84
N SER A 66 0.33 6.38 24.62
CA SER A 66 -0.92 5.65 24.47
C SER A 66 -1.61 5.93 23.12
N ASP A 67 -1.35 7.08 22.52
CA ASP A 67 -1.96 7.56 21.27
C ASP A 67 -1.12 7.23 20.03
N ARG A 68 0.01 6.55 20.18
CA ARG A 68 0.97 6.28 19.10
C ARG A 68 0.34 5.68 17.85
N ALA A 69 -0.66 4.82 17.98
CA ALA A 69 -1.38 4.23 16.85
C ALA A 69 -2.19 5.25 16.03
N PHE A 70 -2.52 6.41 16.60
CA PHE A 70 -3.34 7.45 15.98
C PHE A 70 -2.54 8.61 15.41
N VAL A 71 -1.22 8.64 15.57
CA VAL A 71 -0.38 9.79 15.17
C VAL A 71 -0.53 10.06 13.66
N LEU A 72 -0.35 9.04 12.82
CA LEU A 72 -0.51 9.20 11.37
C LEU A 72 -1.92 9.66 11.00
N LYS A 73 -2.96 9.08 11.61
CA LYS A 73 -4.34 9.51 11.39
C LYS A 73 -4.54 10.98 11.70
N LYS A 74 -4.06 11.45 12.86
CA LYS A 74 -4.17 12.86 13.29
C LYS A 74 -3.48 13.80 12.29
N ILE A 75 -2.29 13.41 11.79
CA ILE A 75 -1.56 14.19 10.79
C ILE A 75 -2.37 14.28 9.49
N LEU A 76 -2.88 13.15 8.98
CA LEU A 76 -3.65 13.13 7.74
C LEU A 76 -4.98 13.87 7.87
N ASP A 77 -5.70 13.72 8.98
CA ASP A 77 -6.96 14.42 9.22
C ASP A 77 -6.76 15.94 9.29
N ASN A 78 -5.70 16.41 9.93
CA ASN A 78 -5.34 17.85 9.95
C ASN A 78 -4.93 18.36 8.55
N GLY A 79 -4.26 17.54 7.76
CA GLY A 79 -3.85 17.90 6.40
C GLY A 79 -5.00 17.95 5.38
N LYS A 80 -6.14 17.31 5.66
CA LYS A 80 -7.30 17.30 4.75
C LYS A 80 -7.85 18.68 4.42
N ASN A 81 -7.71 19.63 5.32
CA ASN A 81 -8.22 20.99 5.12
C ASN A 81 -7.26 21.90 4.32
N ASN A 82 -6.05 21.47 4.03
CA ASN A 82 -5.01 22.25 3.37
C ASN A 82 -4.20 21.46 2.34
N SER A 83 -3.16 20.77 2.80
CA SER A 83 -2.12 20.19 1.95
C SER A 83 -2.56 18.96 1.16
N LEU A 84 -3.55 18.23 1.68
CA LEU A 84 -4.00 16.95 1.10
C LEU A 84 -5.22 17.10 0.18
N LEU A 85 -5.84 18.28 0.10
CA LEU A 85 -7.02 18.50 -0.78
C LEU A 85 -6.77 18.23 -2.26
N LYS A 86 -5.53 18.34 -2.70
CA LYS A 86 -5.14 18.13 -4.11
C LYS A 86 -4.99 16.65 -4.51
N TYR A 87 -5.07 15.73 -3.55
CA TYR A 87 -4.89 14.31 -3.83
C TYR A 87 -6.22 13.56 -3.85
N ASP A 88 -6.49 12.87 -4.95
CA ASP A 88 -7.66 12.00 -5.08
C ASP A 88 -7.54 10.71 -4.27
N ASN A 89 -6.29 10.23 -4.09
CA ASN A 89 -5.97 9.01 -3.35
C ASN A 89 -4.67 9.20 -2.56
N ILE A 90 -4.63 8.60 -1.37
CA ILE A 90 -3.42 8.45 -0.56
C ILE A 90 -3.20 6.94 -0.36
N PHE A 91 -2.10 6.43 -0.88
CA PHE A 91 -1.67 5.06 -0.65
C PHE A 91 -0.64 5.02 0.47
N ILE A 92 -0.79 4.09 1.39
CA ILE A 92 0.17 3.84 2.47
C ILE A 92 0.76 2.45 2.23
N ASP A 93 2.05 2.41 1.86
CA ASP A 93 2.81 1.18 1.72
C ASP A 93 3.34 0.76 3.10
N CYS A 94 3.11 -0.48 3.48
CA CYS A 94 3.34 -0.98 4.84
C CYS A 94 4.29 -2.17 4.84
N PRO A 95 5.08 -2.34 5.92
CA PRO A 95 5.86 -3.55 6.09
C PRO A 95 4.94 -4.79 6.18
N PRO A 96 5.46 -5.99 5.80
CA PRO A 96 4.67 -7.22 5.81
C PRO A 96 4.31 -7.73 7.21
N SER A 97 4.89 -7.16 8.25
CA SER A 97 4.64 -7.53 9.65
C SER A 97 3.45 -6.78 10.26
N LEU A 98 2.79 -7.37 11.25
CA LEU A 98 1.75 -6.72 12.06
C LEU A 98 2.38 -5.91 13.20
N SER A 99 3.26 -4.97 12.86
CA SER A 99 3.91 -4.04 13.77
C SER A 99 3.06 -2.80 14.07
N LEU A 100 3.55 -1.92 14.94
CA LEU A 100 2.94 -0.62 15.19
C LEU A 100 2.70 0.17 13.89
N LEU A 101 3.63 0.14 12.94
CA LEU A 101 3.53 0.86 11.66
C LEU A 101 2.31 0.39 10.86
N THR A 102 2.12 -0.93 10.74
CA THR A 102 0.94 -1.49 10.07
C THR A 102 -0.35 -1.12 10.79
N ILE A 103 -0.36 -1.13 12.14
CA ILE A 103 -1.53 -0.70 12.91
C ILE A 103 -1.82 0.79 12.66
N MET A 104 -0.81 1.66 12.65
CA MET A 104 -0.96 3.09 12.33
C MET A 104 -1.56 3.29 10.94
N ALA A 105 -1.09 2.54 9.94
CA ALA A 105 -1.64 2.59 8.58
C ALA A 105 -3.12 2.18 8.56
N LEU A 106 -3.49 1.08 9.20
CA LEU A 106 -4.86 0.59 9.26
C LEU A 106 -5.80 1.55 10.01
N VAL A 107 -5.30 2.21 11.05
CA VAL A 107 -6.05 3.24 11.80
C VAL A 107 -6.26 4.50 10.95
N ALA A 108 -5.30 4.87 10.13
CA ALA A 108 -5.35 6.06 9.29
C ALA A 108 -6.10 5.86 7.97
N SER A 109 -6.32 4.61 7.54
CA SER A 109 -6.89 4.28 6.23
C SER A 109 -8.42 4.17 6.26
N ASN A 110 -9.05 4.42 5.09
CA ASN A 110 -10.46 4.14 4.85
C ASN A 110 -10.64 2.70 4.32
N GLU A 111 -9.71 2.25 3.48
CA GLU A 111 -9.81 0.99 2.77
C GLU A 111 -8.45 0.27 2.73
N ILE A 112 -8.50 -1.05 2.61
CA ILE A 112 -7.33 -1.91 2.51
C ILE A 112 -7.38 -2.65 1.18
N LEU A 113 -6.30 -2.53 0.39
CA LEU A 113 -6.00 -3.43 -0.71
C LEU A 113 -4.99 -4.47 -0.23
N VAL A 114 -5.31 -5.74 -0.33
CA VAL A 114 -4.46 -6.84 0.15
C VAL A 114 -3.79 -7.53 -1.03
N PRO A 115 -2.49 -7.32 -1.27
CA PRO A 115 -1.74 -8.15 -2.22
C PRO A 115 -1.52 -9.54 -1.63
N LEU A 116 -1.88 -10.58 -2.39
CA LEU A 116 -1.75 -11.98 -2.00
C LEU A 116 -0.89 -12.71 -3.04
N GLN A 117 0.29 -13.15 -2.64
CA GLN A 117 1.12 -14.00 -3.50
C GLN A 117 0.46 -15.38 -3.64
N THR A 118 0.45 -15.92 -4.87
CA THR A 118 -0.18 -17.22 -5.16
C THR A 118 0.74 -18.39 -4.79
N GLU A 119 1.10 -18.49 -3.50
CA GLU A 119 2.00 -19.48 -2.90
C GLU A 119 1.28 -20.29 -1.81
N PHE A 120 1.90 -21.39 -1.35
CA PHE A 120 1.26 -22.42 -0.50
C PHE A 120 0.62 -21.85 0.78
N PHE A 121 1.29 -20.95 1.49
CA PHE A 121 0.76 -20.41 2.75
C PHE A 121 -0.15 -19.18 2.59
N ALA A 122 -0.49 -18.83 1.36
CA ALA A 122 -1.23 -17.60 1.06
C ALA A 122 -2.57 -17.51 1.80
N LEU A 123 -3.34 -18.59 1.81
CA LEU A 123 -4.70 -18.60 2.39
C LEU A 123 -4.69 -18.60 3.92
N GLU A 124 -3.69 -19.22 4.53
CA GLU A 124 -3.52 -19.14 5.99
C GLU A 124 -3.15 -17.72 6.41
N GLY A 125 -2.18 -17.12 5.71
CA GLY A 125 -1.75 -15.74 5.98
C GLY A 125 -2.88 -14.73 5.87
N ILE A 126 -3.70 -14.82 4.79
CA ILE A 126 -4.82 -13.87 4.61
C ILE A 126 -5.92 -14.08 5.66
N THR A 127 -6.17 -15.30 6.11
CA THR A 127 -7.16 -15.57 7.15
C THR A 127 -6.74 -14.91 8.47
N GLN A 128 -5.47 -14.95 8.81
CA GLN A 128 -4.92 -14.27 9.98
C GLN A 128 -5.00 -12.74 9.84
N LEU A 129 -4.68 -12.22 8.66
CA LEU A 129 -4.79 -10.79 8.35
C LEU A 129 -6.23 -10.30 8.51
N VAL A 130 -7.23 -11.02 7.98
CA VAL A 130 -8.66 -10.65 8.09
C VAL A 130 -9.08 -10.59 9.57
N LYS A 131 -8.70 -11.57 10.38
CA LYS A 131 -8.99 -11.53 11.83
C LYS A 131 -8.37 -10.31 12.51
N THR A 132 -7.18 -9.89 12.09
CA THR A 132 -6.53 -8.70 12.63
C THR A 132 -7.25 -7.43 12.19
N ILE A 133 -7.62 -7.34 10.91
CA ILE A 133 -8.42 -6.23 10.39
C ILE A 133 -9.72 -6.09 11.17
N ASP A 134 -10.43 -7.19 11.45
CA ASP A 134 -11.68 -7.18 12.22
C ASP A 134 -11.47 -6.67 13.66
N ARG A 135 -10.37 -7.05 14.31
CA ARG A 135 -10.01 -6.52 15.63
C ARG A 135 -9.75 -5.01 15.60
N ILE A 136 -9.06 -4.52 14.58
CA ILE A 136 -8.78 -3.09 14.39
C ILE A 136 -10.07 -2.33 14.11
N LYS A 137 -10.95 -2.87 13.26
CA LYS A 137 -12.27 -2.28 13.01
C LYS A 137 -13.07 -2.08 14.30
N VAL A 138 -13.12 -3.11 15.14
CA VAL A 138 -13.91 -3.04 16.39
C VAL A 138 -13.33 -2.03 17.37
N LYS A 139 -12.01 -1.92 17.48
CA LYS A 139 -11.35 -1.16 18.57
C LYS A 139 -10.84 0.22 18.19
N LEU A 140 -10.38 0.39 16.94
CA LEU A 140 -9.57 1.54 16.55
C LEU A 140 -10.10 2.29 15.31
N ASN A 141 -10.70 1.60 14.33
CA ASN A 141 -11.19 2.21 13.10
C ASN A 141 -12.45 1.50 12.57
N PRO A 142 -13.65 1.82 13.09
CA PRO A 142 -14.90 1.15 12.71
C PRO A 142 -15.26 1.28 11.22
N ASN A 143 -14.75 2.32 10.56
CA ASN A 143 -15.05 2.62 9.15
C ASN A 143 -14.12 1.88 8.17
N LEU A 144 -13.09 1.18 8.65
CA LEU A 144 -12.13 0.48 7.81
C LEU A 144 -12.81 -0.63 6.99
N LYS A 145 -12.56 -0.67 5.69
CA LYS A 145 -13.12 -1.67 4.77
C LYS A 145 -12.03 -2.42 4.03
N VAL A 146 -12.23 -3.72 3.80
CA VAL A 146 -11.41 -4.45 2.82
C VAL A 146 -11.97 -4.13 1.45
N ARG A 147 -11.23 -3.35 0.67
CA ARG A 147 -11.57 -2.97 -0.70
C ARG A 147 -11.45 -4.15 -1.64
N GLY A 148 -10.40 -4.93 -1.49
CA GLY A 148 -10.20 -6.11 -2.30
C GLY A 148 -8.89 -6.83 -2.05
N ILE A 149 -8.79 -8.00 -2.65
CA ILE A 149 -7.63 -8.89 -2.61
C ILE A 149 -7.09 -8.98 -4.04
N LEU A 150 -5.80 -8.66 -4.20
CA LEU A 150 -5.10 -8.71 -5.46
C LEU A 150 -4.17 -9.91 -5.49
N LEU A 151 -4.42 -10.85 -6.39
CA LEU A 151 -3.51 -11.97 -6.60
C LEU A 151 -2.25 -11.51 -7.33
N THR A 152 -1.09 -11.80 -6.76
CA THR A 152 0.21 -11.40 -7.30
C THR A 152 1.13 -12.59 -7.48
N MET A 153 2.25 -12.41 -8.19
CA MET A 153 3.23 -13.45 -8.50
C MET A 153 2.60 -14.69 -9.18
N PHE A 154 1.50 -14.47 -9.92
CA PHE A 154 0.75 -15.54 -10.54
C PHE A 154 1.53 -16.17 -11.70
N ASP A 155 1.71 -17.47 -11.67
CA ASP A 155 2.31 -18.25 -12.77
C ASP A 155 1.30 -19.27 -13.29
N LYS A 156 0.81 -19.07 -14.51
CA LYS A 156 -0.17 -19.98 -15.17
C LYS A 156 0.34 -21.42 -15.34
N ARG A 157 1.66 -21.61 -15.36
CA ARG A 157 2.29 -22.95 -15.49
C ARG A 157 2.30 -23.70 -14.17
N ASN A 158 2.12 -22.98 -13.05
CA ASN A 158 2.13 -23.58 -11.72
C ASN A 158 0.69 -23.94 -11.28
N LYS A 159 0.43 -25.23 -11.10
CA LYS A 159 -0.87 -25.73 -10.62
C LYS A 159 -1.26 -25.15 -9.26
N LEU A 160 -0.28 -24.91 -8.39
CA LEU A 160 -0.51 -24.30 -7.08
C LEU A 160 -1.07 -22.89 -7.21
N SER A 161 -0.53 -22.05 -8.11
CA SER A 161 -1.05 -20.71 -8.35
C SER A 161 -2.53 -20.73 -8.76
N SER A 162 -2.90 -21.66 -9.64
CA SER A 162 -4.29 -21.83 -10.08
C SER A 162 -5.20 -22.37 -8.96
N GLN A 163 -4.68 -23.22 -8.08
CA GLN A 163 -5.42 -23.69 -6.91
C GLN A 163 -5.68 -22.54 -5.91
N VAL A 164 -4.64 -21.77 -5.58
CA VAL A 164 -4.77 -20.59 -4.68
C VAL A 164 -5.74 -19.57 -5.24
N ASP A 165 -5.70 -19.28 -6.56
CA ASP A 165 -6.68 -18.40 -7.21
C ASP A 165 -8.11 -18.90 -7.01
N LYS A 166 -8.37 -20.17 -7.32
CA LYS A 166 -9.69 -20.76 -7.15
C LYS A 166 -10.18 -20.72 -5.70
N GLU A 167 -9.33 -21.06 -4.75
CA GLU A 167 -9.68 -21.05 -3.33
C GLU A 167 -9.91 -19.63 -2.81
N ALA A 168 -9.07 -18.67 -3.20
CA ALA A 168 -9.27 -17.27 -2.84
C ALA A 168 -10.60 -16.73 -3.36
N ARG A 169 -10.95 -17.01 -4.63
CA ARG A 169 -12.24 -16.59 -5.21
C ARG A 169 -13.43 -17.29 -4.56
N ASN A 170 -13.32 -18.56 -4.21
CA ASN A 170 -14.38 -19.28 -3.51
C ASN A 170 -14.65 -18.71 -2.11
N TYR A 171 -13.58 -18.32 -1.39
CA TYR A 171 -13.69 -17.83 -0.02
C TYR A 171 -14.04 -16.33 0.06
N PHE A 172 -13.39 -15.49 -0.74
CA PHE A 172 -13.54 -14.03 -0.68
C PHE A 172 -14.49 -13.47 -1.74
N LYS A 173 -14.92 -14.29 -2.69
CA LYS A 173 -15.90 -13.97 -3.74
C LYS A 173 -15.52 -12.69 -4.51
N GLU A 174 -16.46 -11.75 -4.61
CA GLU A 174 -16.34 -10.45 -5.31
C GLU A 174 -15.26 -9.53 -4.75
N LYS A 175 -14.70 -9.83 -3.58
CA LYS A 175 -13.57 -9.07 -3.03
C LYS A 175 -12.25 -9.37 -3.74
N VAL A 176 -12.12 -10.48 -4.46
CA VAL A 176 -10.94 -10.75 -5.26
C VAL A 176 -11.02 -9.97 -6.56
N TYR A 177 -9.97 -9.22 -6.89
CA TYR A 177 -9.88 -8.55 -8.18
C TYR A 177 -9.86 -9.57 -9.31
N GLU A 178 -10.51 -9.24 -10.44
CA GLU A 178 -10.44 -10.09 -11.64
C GLU A 178 -9.03 -10.07 -12.22
N THR A 179 -8.42 -8.91 -12.18
CA THR A 179 -7.03 -8.71 -12.58
C THR A 179 -6.09 -9.46 -11.64
N VAL A 180 -5.14 -10.21 -12.22
CA VAL A 180 -4.03 -10.84 -11.49
C VAL A 180 -2.70 -10.27 -11.99
N ILE A 181 -1.74 -10.09 -11.09
CA ILE A 181 -0.40 -9.64 -11.43
C ILE A 181 0.50 -10.86 -11.66
N PRO A 182 1.00 -11.08 -12.88
CA PRO A 182 1.83 -12.23 -13.17
C PRO A 182 3.23 -12.09 -12.55
N ARG A 183 3.89 -13.22 -12.29
CA ARG A 183 5.34 -13.23 -12.08
C ARG A 183 6.01 -12.69 -13.35
N ASN A 184 6.79 -11.63 -13.20
CA ASN A 184 7.42 -10.94 -14.34
C ASN A 184 8.75 -10.33 -13.94
N VAL A 185 9.81 -10.63 -14.70
CA VAL A 185 11.19 -10.17 -14.41
C VAL A 185 11.27 -8.64 -14.42
N ARG A 186 10.56 -7.97 -15.32
CA ARG A 186 10.57 -6.50 -15.42
C ARG A 186 10.04 -5.81 -14.17
N LEU A 187 9.07 -6.44 -13.47
CA LEU A 187 8.59 -5.94 -12.17
C LEU A 187 9.68 -5.98 -11.09
N SER A 188 10.57 -6.97 -11.15
CA SER A 188 11.67 -7.11 -10.20
C SER A 188 12.88 -6.24 -10.56
N GLU A 189 13.09 -5.96 -11.84
CA GLU A 189 14.20 -5.12 -12.33
C GLU A 189 13.96 -3.62 -12.12
N ALA A 190 12.75 -3.15 -12.41
CA ALA A 190 12.42 -1.72 -12.45
C ALA A 190 12.84 -0.95 -11.18
N PRO A 191 12.65 -1.48 -9.94
CA PRO A 191 13.10 -0.79 -8.73
C PRO A 191 14.60 -0.55 -8.67
N SER A 192 15.43 -1.42 -9.26
CA SER A 192 16.90 -1.22 -9.31
C SER A 192 17.31 -0.02 -10.18
N HIS A 193 16.40 0.45 -11.03
CA HIS A 193 16.55 1.65 -11.85
C HIS A 193 15.84 2.87 -11.23
N GLY A 194 15.34 2.78 -10.00
CA GLY A 194 14.66 3.87 -9.32
C GLY A 194 13.34 4.29 -9.99
N MET A 195 12.67 3.39 -10.70
CA MET A 195 11.41 3.71 -11.39
C MET A 195 10.42 2.55 -11.36
N PRO A 196 9.10 2.82 -11.36
CA PRO A 196 8.10 1.78 -11.44
C PRO A 196 8.08 1.11 -12.80
N CYS A 197 7.74 -0.16 -12.84
CA CYS A 197 7.73 -0.98 -14.06
C CYS A 197 6.85 -0.38 -15.17
N VAL A 198 5.75 0.28 -14.82
CA VAL A 198 4.85 0.96 -15.77
C VAL A 198 5.52 2.11 -16.53
N ILE A 199 6.65 2.62 -16.04
CA ILE A 199 7.51 3.59 -16.72
C ILE A 199 8.68 2.89 -17.38
N TYR A 200 9.31 1.93 -16.69
CA TYR A 200 10.48 1.20 -17.14
C TYR A 200 10.21 0.37 -18.41
N ASP A 201 9.13 -0.41 -18.41
CA ASP A 201 8.67 -1.20 -19.58
C ASP A 201 7.14 -1.27 -19.61
N LYS A 202 6.53 -0.33 -20.35
CA LYS A 202 5.06 -0.24 -20.51
C LYS A 202 4.46 -1.44 -21.23
N THR A 203 5.26 -2.18 -21.99
CA THR A 203 4.77 -3.25 -22.90
C THR A 203 4.77 -4.62 -22.23
N CYS A 204 5.50 -4.81 -21.16
CA CYS A 204 5.57 -6.09 -20.47
C CYS A 204 4.21 -6.47 -19.85
N LEU A 205 4.03 -7.77 -19.61
CA LEU A 205 2.78 -8.30 -19.03
C LEU A 205 2.50 -7.73 -17.63
N GLY A 206 3.55 -7.50 -16.85
CA GLY A 206 3.44 -6.90 -15.53
C GLY A 206 2.80 -5.51 -15.59
N SER A 207 3.34 -4.62 -16.40
CA SER A 207 2.81 -3.26 -16.59
C SER A 207 1.39 -3.24 -17.12
N LYS A 208 1.09 -4.07 -18.15
CA LYS A 208 -0.27 -4.19 -18.68
C LYS A 208 -1.26 -4.66 -17.61
N SER A 209 -0.85 -5.57 -16.73
CA SER A 209 -1.72 -6.03 -15.63
C SER A 209 -1.94 -4.92 -14.59
N TYR A 210 -0.93 -4.10 -14.28
CA TYR A 210 -1.12 -2.97 -13.38
C TYR A 210 -2.01 -1.88 -13.97
N PHE A 211 -1.96 -1.63 -15.28
CA PHE A 211 -2.93 -0.72 -15.92
C PHE A 211 -4.36 -1.27 -15.81
N LYS A 212 -4.58 -2.57 -16.10
CA LYS A 212 -5.90 -3.19 -15.91
C LYS A 212 -6.38 -3.11 -14.46
N LEU A 213 -5.47 -3.34 -13.50
CA LEU A 213 -5.79 -3.16 -12.08
C LEU A 213 -6.23 -1.73 -11.78
N ALA A 214 -5.54 -0.73 -12.33
CA ALA A 214 -5.89 0.67 -12.12
C ALA A 214 -7.30 0.96 -12.64
N ASP A 215 -7.65 0.48 -13.83
CA ASP A 215 -9.00 0.62 -14.40
C ASP A 215 -10.04 -0.05 -13.51
N GLU A 216 -9.82 -1.31 -13.11
CA GLU A 216 -10.74 -2.04 -12.21
C GLU A 216 -10.86 -1.37 -10.84
N PHE A 217 -9.74 -0.83 -10.31
CA PHE A 217 -9.73 -0.08 -9.05
C PHE A 217 -10.60 1.18 -9.14
N LEU A 218 -10.50 1.93 -10.24
CA LEU A 218 -11.26 3.16 -10.44
C LEU A 218 -12.75 2.89 -10.63
N ILE A 219 -13.13 1.85 -11.37
CA ILE A 219 -14.53 1.43 -11.55
C ILE A 219 -15.14 1.04 -10.20
N LYS A 220 -14.47 0.23 -9.41
CA LYS A 220 -14.94 -0.14 -8.06
C LYS A 220 -15.06 1.06 -7.11
N LYS A 221 -14.35 2.17 -7.37
CA LYS A 221 -14.47 3.42 -6.61
C LYS A 221 -15.72 4.23 -7.02
N ASN A 222 -16.08 4.19 -8.29
CA ASN A 222 -17.19 4.95 -8.87
C ASN A 222 -18.09 4.03 -9.71
N PRO A 223 -19.00 3.25 -9.10
CA PRO A 223 -19.85 2.31 -9.83
C PRO A 223 -20.78 2.98 -10.86
N ASN A 224 -20.89 4.30 -10.86
CA ASN A 224 -21.70 5.07 -11.82
C ASN A 224 -20.95 5.40 -13.12
N VAL A 225 -19.68 5.01 -13.29
CA VAL A 225 -18.91 5.29 -14.52
C VAL A 225 -19.20 4.26 -15.63
N GLU A 226 -19.77 3.10 -15.31
CA GLU A 226 -20.11 2.07 -16.30
C GLU A 226 -21.27 2.44 -17.25
N SER A 227 -21.99 3.54 -17.01
CA SER A 227 -23.13 3.95 -17.85
C SER A 227 -22.80 4.93 -18.98
N ALA A 228 -21.52 5.21 -19.25
CA ALA A 228 -21.08 6.24 -20.22
C ALA A 228 -20.07 5.74 -21.27
N ALA A 229 -19.95 4.42 -21.51
CA ALA A 229 -19.12 3.85 -22.58
C ALA A 229 -19.95 3.10 -23.62
#